data_ddd31dee5fd93a8de4db94ba9d065072
#
_entry.id   ddd31dee5fd93a8de4db94ba9d065072
#
_cell.length_a   1.000
_cell.length_b   1.000
_cell.length_c   1.000
_cell.angle_alpha   90.00
_cell.angle_beta   90.00
_cell.angle_gamma   90.00
#
_symmetry.space_group_name_H-M   'P 1'
#
loop_
_entity.id
_entity.type
_entity.pdbx_description
1 polymer ?
#
loop_
_entity_poly.entity_id
_entity_poly.type
_entity_poly.pdbx_seq_one_letter_code
_entity_poly.pdbx_strand_id
1 'polypeptide(L)'
;MLLLSVITSLLLDTASTQMYVQGQFGQSAMPVAGVQDGGFSVQAQSVFDINDVSRVFGEAGYTWGQTEGNRWVENADYGLLYPYLTCDTVGGGMRSEQYWFRGGYRMAKHHIIWHLALQYRALQSYRSIDPRPKNKVADLRIDGSVGYIGDRYACSLLGQVGRYKQNNTISFYSEAGNSIIYHLVQTNEDYARFAGDFTSSYYHGITAGAQAMLQPRLRGWLAGVDYHYLSVTKELNSSTFTPIAWLRTHDIGAQLGYAAPDWRVSLQADYILRTGTQYYYGNVAGNYYHLLYRAANYREQQILVNLNGSYRLALPVGYMCFAADAAYLHKIPSSLSATPAHPYFRDLSAFLTASQLHARLSVRYTFPIASRYAWFVEPQAEYTHYLLENTLPATFGWQVSLKTGISF
;
A
#
# COMPACT_ATOMS: atom_id res chain seq x y z
N MET A 1 -0.84 -1.12 -7.29
CA MET A 1 0.28 -2.04 -7.63
C MET A 1 0.01 -3.53 -7.42
N LEU A 2 -0.78 -3.95 -6.45
CA LEU A 2 -1.06 -5.38 -6.19
C LEU A 2 -1.96 -6.08 -7.25
N LEU A 3 -2.83 -5.35 -7.95
CA LEU A 3 -3.76 -5.95 -8.94
C LEU A 3 -3.09 -6.40 -10.24
N LEU A 4 -2.02 -5.73 -10.66
CA LEU A 4 -1.31 -6.08 -11.90
C LEU A 4 -0.61 -7.45 -11.85
N SER A 5 -0.14 -7.86 -10.66
CA SER A 5 0.51 -9.16 -10.47
C SER A 5 -0.48 -10.34 -10.63
N VAL A 6 -1.75 -10.11 -10.34
CA VAL A 6 -2.78 -11.17 -10.34
C VAL A 6 -3.08 -11.71 -11.72
N ILE A 7 -3.14 -10.85 -12.73
CA ILE A 7 -3.54 -11.26 -14.09
C ILE A 7 -2.38 -11.86 -14.87
N THR A 8 -1.14 -11.41 -14.63
CA THR A 8 0.05 -12.03 -15.23
C THR A 8 0.26 -13.47 -14.78
N SER A 9 -0.01 -13.77 -13.52
CA SER A 9 0.03 -15.14 -12.99
C SER A 9 -1.12 -16.00 -13.54
N LEU A 10 -2.25 -15.41 -13.89
CA LEU A 10 -3.43 -16.11 -14.36
C LEU A 10 -3.24 -16.88 -15.68
N LEU A 11 -2.35 -16.44 -16.55
CA LEU A 11 -2.25 -16.98 -17.92
C LEU A 11 -1.13 -18.01 -18.10
N LEU A 12 -0.12 -18.06 -17.22
CA LEU A 12 1.13 -18.78 -17.48
C LEU A 12 1.60 -19.72 -16.34
N ASP A 13 0.88 -19.80 -15.22
CA ASP A 13 1.37 -20.59 -14.09
C ASP A 13 1.15 -22.09 -14.30
N THR A 14 2.25 -22.83 -14.33
CA THR A 14 2.28 -24.25 -14.02
C THR A 14 2.06 -24.44 -12.50
N ALA A 15 1.47 -25.57 -12.10
CA ALA A 15 1.38 -25.94 -10.69
C ALA A 15 2.76 -25.84 -10.04
N SER A 16 2.90 -24.97 -9.06
CA SER A 16 4.18 -24.72 -8.40
C SER A 16 3.95 -24.23 -6.97
N THR A 17 4.85 -24.62 -6.09
CA THR A 17 4.90 -24.10 -4.72
C THR A 17 6.21 -23.37 -4.53
N GLN A 18 6.17 -22.20 -3.89
CA GLN A 18 7.35 -21.44 -3.52
C GLN A 18 7.30 -21.07 -2.04
N MET A 19 8.44 -21.17 -1.39
CA MET A 19 8.64 -20.63 -0.04
C MET A 19 9.89 -19.78 -0.04
N TYR A 20 9.82 -18.60 0.59
CA TYR A 20 10.98 -17.72 0.68
C TYR A 20 11.00 -16.87 1.94
N VAL A 21 12.21 -16.44 2.27
CA VAL A 21 12.50 -15.48 3.33
C VAL A 21 13.14 -14.26 2.70
N GLN A 22 12.78 -13.09 3.17
CA GLN A 22 13.38 -11.82 2.76
C GLN A 22 13.79 -11.04 4.00
N GLY A 23 15.06 -10.61 4.05
CA GLY A 23 15.55 -9.61 4.99
C GLY A 23 15.61 -8.25 4.30
N GLN A 24 15.33 -7.18 5.02
CA GLN A 24 15.40 -5.81 4.51
C GLN A 24 16.03 -4.87 5.53
N PHE A 25 16.74 -3.87 5.01
CA PHE A 25 17.30 -2.78 5.79
C PHE A 25 17.32 -1.51 4.92
N GLY A 26 17.01 -0.37 5.53
CA GLY A 26 16.95 0.88 4.80
C GLY A 26 17.05 2.12 5.67
N GLN A 27 17.12 3.25 4.99
CA GLN A 27 17.05 4.58 5.57
C GLN A 27 16.07 5.44 4.78
N SER A 28 15.15 6.08 5.46
CA SER A 28 14.18 6.97 4.85
C SER A 28 14.54 8.42 5.14
N ALA A 29 14.35 9.28 4.14
CA ALA A 29 14.35 10.72 4.33
C ALA A 29 13.08 11.22 5.02
N MET A 30 12.02 10.41 5.01
CA MET A 30 10.72 10.80 5.58
C MET A 30 10.65 10.41 7.05
N PRO A 31 10.69 11.38 7.99
CA PRO A 31 10.66 11.07 9.43
C PRO A 31 9.40 10.33 9.90
N VAL A 32 8.30 10.45 9.13
CA VAL A 32 7.06 9.70 9.38
C VAL A 32 7.25 8.19 9.24
N ALA A 33 8.06 7.77 8.27
CA ALA A 33 8.37 6.37 8.01
C ALA A 33 9.46 5.82 8.95
N GLY A 34 10.10 6.70 9.75
CA GLY A 34 11.30 6.40 10.51
C GLY A 34 12.57 6.70 9.72
N VAL A 35 13.65 7.06 10.42
CA VAL A 35 14.95 7.36 9.81
C VAL A 35 15.66 6.08 9.38
N GLN A 36 15.49 5.01 10.13
CA GLN A 36 16.02 3.68 9.83
C GLN A 36 14.90 2.66 9.90
N ASP A 37 14.90 1.74 8.98
CA ASP A 37 13.98 0.61 8.96
C ASP A 37 14.72 -0.71 8.79
N GLY A 38 14.22 -1.75 9.41
CA GLY A 38 14.72 -3.10 9.28
C GLY A 38 13.62 -4.11 9.52
N GLY A 39 13.76 -5.27 8.91
CA GLY A 39 12.76 -6.30 9.07
C GLY A 39 13.03 -7.56 8.28
N PHE A 40 12.16 -8.53 8.47
CA PHE A 40 12.16 -9.75 7.68
C PHE A 40 10.74 -10.18 7.34
N SER A 41 10.60 -10.92 6.26
CA SER A 41 9.35 -11.57 5.88
C SER A 41 9.55 -13.03 5.51
N VAL A 42 8.55 -13.84 5.79
CA VAL A 42 8.45 -15.22 5.35
C VAL A 42 7.17 -15.35 4.53
N GLN A 43 7.26 -15.94 3.35
CA GLN A 43 6.11 -16.10 2.48
C GLN A 43 6.09 -17.48 1.85
N ALA A 44 4.89 -18.00 1.65
CA ALA A 44 4.63 -19.23 0.93
C ALA A 44 3.50 -19.01 -0.06
N GLN A 45 3.66 -19.55 -1.26
CA GLN A 45 2.62 -19.59 -2.27
C GLN A 45 2.53 -20.96 -2.89
N SER A 46 1.34 -21.39 -3.24
CA SER A 46 1.10 -22.67 -3.89
C SER A 46 -0.04 -22.57 -4.89
N VAL A 47 0.15 -23.24 -6.02
CA VAL A 47 -0.89 -23.46 -7.04
C VAL A 47 -1.05 -24.95 -7.21
N PHE A 48 -2.27 -25.41 -7.05
CA PHE A 48 -2.61 -26.83 -7.11
C PHE A 48 -3.69 -27.10 -8.15
N ASP A 49 -3.42 -28.01 -9.07
CA ASP A 49 -4.38 -28.46 -10.07
C ASP A 49 -5.35 -29.49 -9.44
N ILE A 50 -6.65 -29.17 -9.41
CA ILE A 50 -7.69 -30.10 -8.98
C ILE A 50 -7.99 -31.10 -10.11
N ASN A 51 -8.04 -30.55 -11.32
CA ASN A 51 -8.23 -31.28 -12.58
C ASN A 51 -7.73 -30.42 -13.75
N ASP A 52 -7.88 -30.90 -14.98
CA ASP A 52 -7.39 -30.26 -16.21
C ASP A 52 -7.96 -28.84 -16.44
N VAL A 53 -9.08 -28.48 -15.82
CA VAL A 53 -9.76 -27.19 -16.02
C VAL A 53 -9.80 -26.33 -14.78
N SER A 54 -9.47 -26.87 -13.62
CA SER A 54 -9.69 -26.23 -12.32
C SER A 54 -8.44 -26.20 -11.46
N ARG A 55 -8.13 -25.05 -10.89
CA ARG A 55 -7.00 -24.80 -9.98
C ARG A 55 -7.45 -24.10 -8.72
N VAL A 56 -6.80 -24.41 -7.62
CA VAL A 56 -6.79 -23.58 -6.42
C VAL A 56 -5.41 -22.98 -6.23
N PHE A 57 -5.37 -21.81 -5.67
CA PHE A 57 -4.12 -21.18 -5.28
C PHE A 57 -4.24 -20.60 -3.88
N GLY A 58 -3.12 -20.54 -3.20
CA GLY A 58 -3.02 -19.95 -1.89
C GLY A 58 -1.69 -19.27 -1.71
N GLU A 59 -1.70 -18.14 -1.03
CA GLU A 59 -0.54 -17.37 -0.65
C GLU A 59 -0.71 -16.96 0.81
N ALA A 60 0.36 -17.01 1.58
CA ALA A 60 0.39 -16.54 2.95
C ALA A 60 1.74 -15.93 3.26
N GLY A 61 1.75 -14.92 4.09
CA GLY A 61 2.99 -14.27 4.51
C GLY A 61 2.90 -13.67 5.90
N TYR A 62 4.06 -13.62 6.53
CA TYR A 62 4.33 -12.91 7.77
C TYR A 62 5.45 -11.92 7.53
N THR A 63 5.30 -10.70 8.04
CA THR A 63 6.33 -9.67 8.01
C THR A 63 6.48 -9.09 9.41
N TRP A 64 7.69 -9.02 9.88
CA TRP A 64 8.08 -8.29 11.06
C TRP A 64 8.94 -7.09 10.64
N GLY A 65 8.69 -5.92 11.23
CA GLY A 65 9.44 -4.70 10.94
C GLY A 65 9.65 -3.86 12.19
N GLN A 66 10.76 -3.13 12.18
CA GLN A 66 11.07 -2.13 13.18
C GLN A 66 11.58 -0.89 12.47
N THR A 67 11.09 0.27 12.90
CA THR A 67 11.56 1.57 12.42
C THR A 67 12.02 2.41 13.60
N GLU A 68 13.07 3.21 13.41
CA GLU A 68 13.59 4.11 14.42
C GLU A 68 13.44 5.57 13.97
N GLY A 69 13.24 6.47 14.94
CA GLY A 69 13.16 7.90 14.67
C GLY A 69 11.87 8.35 13.96
N ASN A 70 10.79 7.58 14.08
CA ASN A 70 9.47 8.02 13.61
C ASN A 70 9.05 9.31 14.32
N ARG A 71 8.46 10.24 13.56
CA ARG A 71 7.94 11.50 14.09
C ARG A 71 6.50 11.72 13.65
N TRP A 72 5.78 12.44 14.47
CA TRP A 72 4.43 12.99 14.28
C TRP A 72 3.31 11.96 14.19
N VAL A 73 3.42 10.93 13.39
CA VAL A 73 2.28 10.09 13.03
C VAL A 73 2.18 8.85 13.91
N GLU A 74 0.98 8.65 14.44
CA GLU A 74 0.60 7.51 15.27
C GLU A 74 -0.03 6.37 14.46
N ASN A 75 -0.47 6.65 13.22
CA ASN A 75 -1.20 5.69 12.39
C ASN A 75 -0.27 4.75 11.62
N ALA A 76 -0.68 3.49 11.46
CA ALA A 76 0.05 2.51 10.66
C ALA A 76 0.01 2.82 9.17
N ASP A 77 -1.17 3.01 8.60
CA ASP A 77 -1.36 3.24 7.15
C ASP A 77 -1.49 4.75 6.83
N TYR A 78 -0.53 5.56 7.32
CA TYR A 78 -0.61 7.03 7.24
C TYR A 78 -0.77 7.55 5.81
N GLY A 79 -0.10 6.97 4.82
CA GLY A 79 -0.22 7.39 3.43
C GLY A 79 -1.63 7.22 2.85
N LEU A 80 -2.34 6.18 3.29
CA LEU A 80 -3.73 5.94 2.90
C LEU A 80 -4.68 6.92 3.60
N LEU A 81 -4.39 7.28 4.87
CA LEU A 81 -5.29 8.04 5.74
C LEU A 81 -5.06 9.55 5.68
N TYR A 82 -3.89 10.01 5.20
CA TYR A 82 -3.59 11.45 5.07
C TYR A 82 -4.70 12.16 4.27
N PRO A 83 -5.19 13.34 4.71
CA PRO A 83 -4.66 14.22 5.75
C PRO A 83 -5.18 13.95 7.17
N TYR A 84 -6.10 13.04 7.35
CA TYR A 84 -6.82 12.83 8.61
C TYR A 84 -6.09 11.93 9.59
N LEU A 85 -4.88 12.31 9.96
CA LEU A 85 -3.99 11.52 10.81
C LEU A 85 -4.23 11.78 12.30
N THR A 86 -3.76 10.86 13.13
CA THR A 86 -3.56 11.06 14.57
C THR A 86 -2.06 11.22 14.78
N CYS A 87 -1.67 12.26 15.51
CA CYS A 87 -0.29 12.71 15.64
C CYS A 87 0.08 13.05 17.06
N ASP A 88 1.37 12.97 17.37
CA ASP A 88 2.00 13.49 18.59
C ASP A 88 3.24 14.34 18.27
N THR A 89 3.86 14.91 19.29
CA THR A 89 5.09 15.69 19.18
C THR A 89 6.33 14.97 19.73
N VAL A 90 6.20 13.75 20.22
CA VAL A 90 7.27 12.98 20.85
C VAL A 90 7.97 12.09 19.83
N GLY A 91 7.22 11.27 19.10
CA GLY A 91 7.76 10.29 18.17
C GLY A 91 8.43 9.09 18.86
N GLY A 92 9.29 8.40 18.13
CA GLY A 92 10.05 7.24 18.63
C GLY A 92 10.05 6.04 17.69
N GLY A 93 10.64 4.92 18.11
CA GLY A 93 10.68 3.71 17.33
C GLY A 93 9.34 2.98 17.29
N MET A 94 8.96 2.46 16.12
CA MET A 94 7.75 1.66 15.90
C MET A 94 8.11 0.23 15.57
N ARG A 95 7.38 -0.72 16.12
CA ARG A 95 7.44 -2.14 15.75
C ARG A 95 6.16 -2.55 15.07
N SER A 96 6.26 -3.42 14.06
CA SER A 96 5.12 -3.89 13.29
C SER A 96 5.17 -5.38 13.02
N GLU A 97 4.01 -5.99 13.02
CA GLU A 97 3.78 -7.39 12.66
C GLU A 97 2.60 -7.44 11.70
N GLN A 98 2.82 -8.03 10.52
CA GLN A 98 1.80 -8.15 9.51
C GLN A 98 1.64 -9.61 9.09
N TYR A 99 0.39 -10.05 9.06
CA TYR A 99 -0.03 -11.31 8.48
C TYR A 99 -0.90 -11.01 7.27
N TRP A 100 -0.67 -11.71 6.19
CA TRP A 100 -1.56 -11.65 5.05
C TRP A 100 -1.73 -13.03 4.42
N PHE A 101 -2.88 -13.25 3.85
CA PHE A 101 -3.17 -14.42 3.06
C PHE A 101 -4.09 -14.05 1.90
N ARG A 102 -3.93 -14.79 0.84
CA ARG A 102 -4.77 -14.77 -0.34
C ARG A 102 -5.05 -16.18 -0.77
N GLY A 103 -6.30 -16.48 -1.10
CA GLY A 103 -6.67 -17.79 -1.61
C GLY A 103 -7.78 -17.65 -2.62
N GLY A 104 -7.79 -18.54 -3.59
CA GLY A 104 -8.78 -18.46 -4.63
C GLY A 104 -8.89 -19.71 -5.48
N TYR A 105 -9.90 -19.68 -6.31
CA TYR A 105 -10.24 -20.73 -7.26
C TYR A 105 -10.25 -20.14 -8.66
N ARG A 106 -9.70 -20.89 -9.60
CA ARG A 106 -9.65 -20.56 -11.02
C ARG A 106 -10.18 -21.73 -11.82
N MET A 107 -10.97 -21.43 -12.82
CA MET A 107 -11.44 -22.40 -13.80
C MET A 107 -11.19 -21.89 -15.21
N ALA A 108 -10.65 -22.76 -16.08
CA ALA A 108 -10.41 -22.50 -17.48
C ALA A 108 -11.12 -23.59 -18.30
N LYS A 109 -12.12 -23.19 -19.09
CA LYS A 109 -12.84 -24.13 -19.96
C LYS A 109 -12.97 -23.55 -21.37
N HIS A 110 -12.45 -24.28 -22.35
CA HIS A 110 -12.32 -23.80 -23.74
C HIS A 110 -11.46 -22.52 -23.79
N HIS A 111 -12.08 -21.41 -24.19
CA HIS A 111 -11.43 -20.10 -24.29
C HIS A 111 -11.75 -19.17 -23.11
N ILE A 112 -12.59 -19.61 -22.16
CA ILE A 112 -13.03 -18.77 -21.06
C ILE A 112 -12.31 -19.18 -19.78
N ILE A 113 -11.75 -18.18 -19.09
CA ILE A 113 -11.21 -18.31 -17.74
C ILE A 113 -12.02 -17.43 -16.82
N TRP A 114 -12.31 -17.94 -15.64
CA TRP A 114 -12.78 -17.11 -14.54
C TRP A 114 -12.07 -17.48 -13.25
N HIS A 115 -11.96 -16.52 -12.36
CA HIS A 115 -11.41 -16.74 -11.04
C HIS A 115 -12.17 -15.94 -9.98
N LEU A 116 -12.10 -16.44 -8.76
CA LEU A 116 -12.58 -15.78 -7.56
C LEU A 116 -11.50 -15.93 -6.49
N ALA A 117 -11.16 -14.85 -5.80
CA ALA A 117 -10.21 -14.88 -4.71
C ALA A 117 -10.63 -13.98 -3.54
N LEU A 118 -10.11 -14.32 -2.39
CA LEU A 118 -10.21 -13.55 -1.16
C LEU A 118 -8.81 -13.24 -0.66
N GLN A 119 -8.60 -11.99 -0.27
CA GLN A 119 -7.36 -11.53 0.36
C GLN A 119 -7.68 -10.89 1.70
N TYR A 120 -6.85 -11.16 2.70
CA TYR A 120 -6.94 -10.53 4.00
C TYR A 120 -5.55 -10.11 4.49
N ARG A 121 -5.47 -8.92 5.05
CA ARG A 121 -4.28 -8.38 5.71
C ARG A 121 -4.64 -7.97 7.14
N ALA A 122 -3.89 -8.48 8.10
CA ALA A 122 -3.90 -8.05 9.50
C ALA A 122 -2.54 -7.43 9.82
N LEU A 123 -2.54 -6.20 10.32
CA LEU A 123 -1.32 -5.51 10.74
C LEU A 123 -1.50 -5.00 12.17
N GLN A 124 -0.52 -5.24 13.01
CA GLN A 124 -0.37 -4.57 14.29
C GLN A 124 0.91 -3.75 14.29
N SER A 125 0.84 -2.48 14.70
CA SER A 125 2.04 -1.68 14.97
C SER A 125 1.91 -0.95 16.29
N TYR A 126 3.03 -0.78 16.99
CA TYR A 126 3.04 -0.19 18.33
C TYR A 126 4.38 0.45 18.66
N ARG A 127 4.36 1.38 19.60
CA ARG A 127 5.51 2.03 20.23
C ARG A 127 5.51 1.72 21.72
N SER A 128 6.71 1.56 22.32
CA SER A 128 6.89 1.20 23.73
C SER A 128 7.11 2.39 24.66
N ILE A 129 7.34 3.59 24.12
CA ILE A 129 7.49 4.84 24.88
C ILE A 129 6.23 5.70 24.75
N ASP A 130 5.94 6.52 25.76
CA ASP A 130 4.76 7.39 25.79
C ASP A 130 4.89 8.58 24.80
N PRO A 131 3.81 8.92 24.13
CA PRO A 131 2.54 8.19 24.01
C PRO A 131 2.75 6.84 23.31
N ARG A 132 2.00 5.81 23.76
CA ARG A 132 2.12 4.42 23.23
C ARG A 132 0.97 4.10 22.28
N PRO A 133 1.09 4.45 21.00
CA PRO A 133 0.10 4.05 20.01
C PRO A 133 0.13 2.54 19.82
N LYS A 134 -1.04 1.97 19.66
CA LYS A 134 -1.25 0.59 19.22
C LYS A 134 -2.27 0.58 18.10
N ASN A 135 -1.79 0.33 16.89
CA ASN A 135 -2.61 0.20 15.71
C ASN A 135 -2.95 -1.26 15.45
N LYS A 136 -4.20 -1.49 15.08
CA LYS A 136 -4.68 -2.78 14.57
C LYS A 136 -5.41 -2.53 13.26
N VAL A 137 -4.89 -3.08 12.18
CA VAL A 137 -5.47 -2.94 10.84
C VAL A 137 -6.04 -4.28 10.39
N ALA A 138 -7.20 -4.22 9.75
CA ALA A 138 -7.82 -5.34 9.04
C ALA A 138 -8.29 -4.85 7.66
N ASP A 139 -7.78 -5.46 6.60
CA ASP A 139 -8.11 -5.14 5.21
C ASP A 139 -8.54 -6.43 4.50
N LEU A 140 -9.82 -6.55 4.23
CA LEU A 140 -10.43 -7.70 3.55
C LEU A 140 -10.83 -7.29 2.14
N ARG A 141 -10.45 -8.10 1.14
CA ARG A 141 -10.79 -7.87 -0.26
C ARG A 141 -11.26 -9.16 -0.90
N ILE A 142 -12.24 -9.04 -1.77
CA ILE A 142 -12.74 -10.11 -2.63
C ILE A 142 -12.61 -9.62 -4.06
N ASP A 143 -12.00 -10.41 -4.91
CA ASP A 143 -11.85 -10.12 -6.33
C ASP A 143 -12.35 -11.27 -7.19
N GLY A 144 -12.96 -10.94 -8.31
CA GLY A 144 -13.43 -11.88 -9.30
C GLY A 144 -13.10 -11.40 -10.70
N SER A 145 -12.73 -12.31 -11.60
CA SER A 145 -12.49 -11.97 -13.00
C SER A 145 -13.05 -12.99 -13.97
N VAL A 146 -13.32 -12.49 -15.17
CA VAL A 146 -13.61 -13.30 -16.36
C VAL A 146 -12.65 -12.89 -17.47
N GLY A 147 -12.14 -13.87 -18.21
CA GLY A 147 -11.23 -13.63 -19.32
C GLY A 147 -11.53 -14.53 -20.50
N TYR A 148 -11.06 -14.11 -21.66
CA TYR A 148 -11.12 -14.87 -22.91
C TYR A 148 -9.72 -15.06 -23.45
N ILE A 149 -9.38 -16.30 -23.80
CA ILE A 149 -8.08 -16.67 -24.39
C ILE A 149 -8.29 -16.93 -25.86
N GLY A 150 -7.85 -15.98 -26.70
CA GLY A 150 -7.75 -16.17 -28.13
C GLY A 150 -6.38 -16.74 -28.55
N ASP A 151 -6.14 -16.88 -29.82
CA ASP A 151 -4.88 -17.48 -30.34
C ASP A 151 -3.66 -16.61 -30.07
N ARG A 152 -3.76 -15.30 -30.24
CA ARG A 152 -2.65 -14.33 -30.10
C ARG A 152 -2.72 -13.52 -28.82
N TYR A 153 -3.93 -13.22 -28.35
CA TYR A 153 -4.19 -12.35 -27.21
C TYR A 153 -5.15 -12.99 -26.24
N ALA A 154 -5.03 -12.61 -24.98
CA ALA A 154 -6.03 -12.85 -23.96
C ALA A 154 -6.53 -11.49 -23.46
N CYS A 155 -7.82 -11.39 -23.22
CA CYS A 155 -8.43 -10.24 -22.57
C CYS A 155 -9.10 -10.68 -21.26
N SER A 156 -9.16 -9.76 -20.29
CA SER A 156 -9.80 -10.04 -19.00
C SER A 156 -10.43 -8.79 -18.42
N LEU A 157 -11.51 -9.02 -17.68
CA LEU A 157 -12.20 -8.03 -16.87
C LEU A 157 -12.20 -8.52 -15.42
N LEU A 158 -11.76 -7.68 -14.51
CA LEU A 158 -11.69 -7.96 -13.08
C LEU A 158 -12.53 -6.93 -12.32
N GLY A 159 -13.25 -7.37 -11.30
CA GLY A 159 -13.90 -6.55 -10.30
C GLY A 159 -13.40 -6.88 -8.90
N GLN A 160 -13.29 -5.88 -8.04
CA GLN A 160 -12.85 -6.02 -6.67
C GLN A 160 -13.73 -5.19 -5.73
N VAL A 161 -14.00 -5.75 -4.55
CA VAL A 161 -14.61 -5.03 -3.43
C VAL A 161 -13.89 -5.38 -2.14
N GLY A 162 -13.86 -4.44 -1.20
CA GLY A 162 -13.17 -4.69 0.06
C GLY A 162 -13.63 -3.80 1.20
N ARG A 163 -13.18 -4.14 2.39
CA ARG A 163 -13.43 -3.40 3.62
C ARG A 163 -12.15 -3.19 4.39
N TYR A 164 -11.86 -1.93 4.69
CA TYR A 164 -10.73 -1.49 5.48
C TYR A 164 -11.17 -1.08 6.87
N LYS A 165 -10.38 -1.42 7.89
CA LYS A 165 -10.54 -0.97 9.26
C LYS A 165 -9.18 -0.74 9.90
N GLN A 166 -9.04 0.35 10.66
CA GLN A 166 -7.90 0.57 11.55
C GLN A 166 -8.40 1.11 12.88
N ASN A 167 -7.98 0.49 13.96
CA ASN A 167 -8.14 1.02 15.31
C ASN A 167 -6.78 1.50 15.81
N ASN A 168 -6.72 2.77 16.21
CA ASN A 168 -5.55 3.37 16.84
C ASN A 168 -5.93 3.71 18.28
N THR A 169 -5.28 3.07 19.25
CA THR A 169 -5.46 3.32 20.68
C THR A 169 -4.13 3.81 21.25
N ILE A 170 -4.15 4.89 22.01
CA ILE A 170 -2.97 5.49 22.63
C ILE A 170 -3.09 5.38 24.13
N SER A 171 -2.04 4.83 24.77
CA SER A 171 -1.95 4.69 26.23
C SER A 171 -0.79 5.51 26.78
N PHE A 172 -0.93 5.97 28.01
CA PHE A 172 0.10 6.68 28.76
C PHE A 172 0.39 5.93 30.05
N TYR A 173 1.65 5.83 30.38
CA TYR A 173 2.15 5.15 31.58
C TYR A 173 3.06 6.04 32.43
N SER A 174 3.42 7.23 31.92
CA SER A 174 4.25 8.19 32.65
C SER A 174 3.44 8.91 33.73
N GLU A 175 3.99 8.98 34.94
CA GLU A 175 3.43 9.77 36.05
C GLU A 175 3.65 11.28 35.83
N ALA A 176 4.51 11.69 34.90
CA ALA A 176 4.86 13.09 34.64
C ALA A 176 3.78 13.85 33.84
N GLY A 177 2.66 13.21 33.52
CA GLY A 177 1.58 13.76 32.72
C GLY A 177 1.52 13.24 31.29
N ASN A 178 0.44 13.54 30.60
CA ASN A 178 0.17 13.04 29.26
C ASN A 178 0.61 14.06 28.20
N SER A 179 1.27 13.61 27.16
CA SER A 179 1.48 14.41 25.95
C SER A 179 0.17 14.64 25.19
N ILE A 180 0.08 15.77 24.52
CA ILE A 180 -1.11 16.12 23.74
C ILE A 180 -1.16 15.24 22.46
N ILE A 181 -2.31 14.66 22.21
CA ILE A 181 -2.61 13.94 20.96
C ILE A 181 -3.41 14.88 20.06
N TYR A 182 -2.99 14.97 18.82
CA TYR A 182 -3.58 15.82 17.80
C TYR A 182 -4.31 14.97 16.76
N HIS A 183 -5.58 15.30 16.51
CA HIS A 183 -6.36 14.70 15.45
C HIS A 183 -6.44 15.65 14.28
N LEU A 184 -5.56 15.46 13.28
CA LEU A 184 -5.51 16.32 12.10
C LEU A 184 -6.81 16.22 11.31
N VAL A 185 -7.39 17.36 11.03
CA VAL A 185 -8.62 17.53 10.24
C VAL A 185 -8.47 18.61 9.15
N GLN A 186 -7.24 19.00 8.83
CA GLN A 186 -6.79 19.85 7.72
C GLN A 186 -7.15 21.35 7.82
N THR A 187 -7.84 21.83 8.83
CA THR A 187 -8.05 23.27 8.97
C THR A 187 -7.12 23.88 10.01
N ASN A 188 -6.75 25.15 9.81
CA ASN A 188 -5.78 25.85 10.64
C ASN A 188 -6.16 25.98 12.11
N GLU A 189 -7.45 25.87 12.44
CA GLU A 189 -7.97 26.11 13.77
C GLU A 189 -8.40 24.83 14.50
N ASP A 190 -8.66 23.75 13.78
CA ASP A 190 -9.36 22.60 14.34
C ASP A 190 -8.45 21.46 14.83
N TYR A 191 -7.13 21.49 14.58
CA TYR A 191 -6.23 20.48 15.15
C TYR A 191 -6.23 20.51 16.69
N ALA A 192 -6.43 21.69 17.30
CA ALA A 192 -6.49 21.88 18.74
C ALA A 192 -7.85 21.50 19.33
N ARG A 193 -8.92 21.50 18.54
CA ARG A 193 -10.30 21.25 19.00
C ARG A 193 -10.48 19.86 19.61
N PHE A 194 -9.78 18.86 19.11
CA PHE A 194 -9.81 17.49 19.58
C PHE A 194 -8.51 17.10 20.30
N ALA A 195 -7.64 18.05 20.60
CA ALA A 195 -6.38 17.79 21.29
C ALA A 195 -6.61 17.51 22.76
N GLY A 196 -5.95 16.51 23.28
CA GLY A 196 -5.91 16.20 24.71
C GLY A 196 -7.05 15.33 25.27
N ASP A 197 -8.25 15.42 24.69
CA ASP A 197 -9.43 14.75 25.26
C ASP A 197 -9.64 13.33 24.72
N PHE A 198 -9.10 13.03 23.54
CA PHE A 198 -9.32 11.77 22.84
C PHE A 198 -7.99 11.05 22.58
N THR A 199 -7.86 9.85 23.12
CA THR A 199 -6.66 9.01 22.96
C THR A 199 -6.85 7.89 21.93
N SER A 200 -8.03 7.80 21.33
CA SER A 200 -8.33 6.71 20.39
C SER A 200 -9.05 7.23 19.16
N SER A 201 -8.63 6.75 18.00
CA SER A 201 -9.29 6.99 16.73
C SER A 201 -9.57 5.69 15.99
N TYR A 202 -10.66 5.66 15.26
CA TYR A 202 -11.10 4.54 14.46
C TYR A 202 -11.30 4.97 13.02
N TYR A 203 -10.82 4.13 12.11
CA TYR A 203 -10.98 4.33 10.67
C TYR A 203 -11.68 3.13 10.08
N HIS A 204 -12.70 3.36 9.30
CA HIS A 204 -13.36 2.32 8.55
C HIS A 204 -13.67 2.79 7.14
N GLY A 205 -13.58 1.89 6.19
CA GLY A 205 -13.77 2.24 4.79
C GLY A 205 -14.16 1.07 3.92
N ILE A 206 -14.51 1.41 2.71
CA ILE A 206 -14.78 0.47 1.62
C ILE A 206 -13.83 0.74 0.47
N THR A 207 -13.45 -0.32 -0.23
CA THR A 207 -12.72 -0.24 -1.49
C THR A 207 -13.55 -0.89 -2.59
N ALA A 208 -13.46 -0.36 -3.79
CA ALA A 208 -14.01 -0.96 -5.00
C ALA A 208 -13.01 -0.77 -6.14
N GLY A 209 -12.98 -1.68 -7.09
CA GLY A 209 -12.09 -1.55 -8.24
C GLY A 209 -12.59 -2.35 -9.43
N ALA A 210 -12.17 -1.93 -10.60
CA ALA A 210 -12.40 -2.63 -11.86
C ALA A 210 -11.14 -2.49 -12.73
N GLN A 211 -10.82 -3.52 -13.49
CA GLN A 211 -9.68 -3.53 -14.41
C GLN A 211 -10.04 -4.28 -15.68
N ALA A 212 -9.68 -3.73 -16.82
CA ALA A 212 -9.70 -4.41 -18.11
C ALA A 212 -8.29 -4.50 -18.66
N MET A 213 -7.90 -5.68 -19.13
CA MET A 213 -6.54 -5.94 -19.60
C MET A 213 -6.57 -6.74 -20.90
N LEU A 214 -5.68 -6.38 -21.82
CA LEU A 214 -5.32 -7.11 -23.01
C LEU A 214 -3.85 -7.53 -22.91
N GLN A 215 -3.55 -8.80 -23.06
CA GLN A 215 -2.19 -9.35 -22.99
C GLN A 215 -1.88 -10.27 -24.17
N PRO A 216 -0.67 -10.21 -24.74
CA PRO A 216 -0.24 -11.16 -25.74
C PRO A 216 0.08 -12.51 -25.08
N ARG A 217 -0.19 -13.62 -25.78
CA ARG A 217 0.15 -14.96 -25.29
C ARG A 217 1.65 -15.26 -25.34
N LEU A 218 2.34 -14.82 -26.38
CA LEU A 218 3.78 -15.03 -26.55
C LEU A 218 4.52 -13.71 -26.68
N ARG A 219 4.14 -12.91 -27.67
CA ARG A 219 4.74 -11.60 -27.90
C ARG A 219 3.72 -10.64 -28.51
N GLY A 220 3.84 -9.37 -28.19
CA GLY A 220 2.97 -8.32 -28.70
C GLY A 220 2.73 -7.20 -27.71
N TRP A 221 1.83 -6.32 -28.07
CA TRP A 221 1.41 -5.21 -27.24
C TRP A 221 0.54 -5.68 -26.08
N LEU A 222 0.73 -5.10 -24.91
CA LEU A 222 -0.17 -5.22 -23.79
C LEU A 222 -0.80 -3.85 -23.51
N ALA A 223 -2.05 -3.84 -23.12
CA ALA A 223 -2.78 -2.62 -22.76
C ALA A 223 -3.75 -2.93 -21.63
N GLY A 224 -3.93 -1.96 -20.74
CA GLY A 224 -4.87 -2.09 -19.62
C GLY A 224 -5.39 -0.75 -19.18
N VAL A 225 -6.56 -0.78 -18.58
CA VAL A 225 -7.15 0.36 -17.85
C VAL A 225 -7.70 -0.14 -16.53
N ASP A 226 -7.59 0.67 -15.50
CA ASP A 226 -8.10 0.33 -14.18
C ASP A 226 -8.70 1.55 -13.48
N TYR A 227 -9.57 1.25 -12.55
CA TYR A 227 -10.20 2.22 -11.66
C TYR A 227 -10.25 1.68 -10.25
N HIS A 228 -9.80 2.47 -9.29
CA HIS A 228 -9.88 2.16 -7.87
C HIS A 228 -10.58 3.27 -7.10
N TYR A 229 -11.45 2.87 -6.23
CA TYR A 229 -12.15 3.73 -5.29
C TYR A 229 -11.87 3.31 -3.86
N LEU A 230 -11.56 4.29 -3.01
CA LEU A 230 -11.46 4.13 -1.57
C LEU A 230 -12.28 5.21 -0.89
N SER A 231 -13.06 4.82 0.09
CA SER A 231 -13.78 5.74 0.99
C SER A 231 -13.49 5.36 2.43
N VAL A 232 -12.95 6.29 3.22
CA VAL A 232 -12.59 6.07 4.63
C VAL A 232 -13.19 7.17 5.50
N THR A 233 -13.85 6.79 6.58
CA THR A 233 -14.32 7.68 7.64
C THR A 233 -13.40 7.57 8.85
N LYS A 234 -12.98 8.71 9.41
CA LYS A 234 -12.30 8.82 10.69
C LYS A 234 -13.31 9.13 11.78
N GLU A 235 -13.27 8.36 12.84
CA GLU A 235 -14.11 8.54 14.04
C GLU A 235 -13.22 8.67 15.28
N LEU A 236 -13.66 9.46 16.25
CA LEU A 236 -13.08 9.47 17.58
C LEU A 236 -13.85 8.53 18.48
N ASN A 237 -13.13 7.76 19.28
CA ASN A 237 -13.71 6.87 20.26
C ASN A 237 -13.78 7.59 21.61
N SER A 238 -14.95 8.14 21.88
CA SER A 238 -15.36 8.62 23.21
C SER A 238 -16.39 7.66 23.79
N SER A 239 -17.37 8.14 24.52
CA SER A 239 -18.55 7.32 24.93
C SER A 239 -19.35 6.79 23.71
N THR A 240 -19.26 7.48 22.56
CA THR A 240 -19.85 7.10 21.28
C THR A 240 -18.84 7.35 20.16
N PHE A 241 -18.86 6.52 19.12
CA PHE A 241 -18.07 6.75 17.90
C PHE A 241 -18.59 7.99 17.17
N THR A 242 -17.77 9.04 17.12
CA THR A 242 -18.12 10.32 16.50
C THR A 242 -17.32 10.51 15.24
N PRO A 243 -17.95 10.51 14.04
CA PRO A 243 -17.25 10.75 12.79
C PRO A 243 -16.77 12.21 12.72
N ILE A 244 -15.49 12.43 12.45
CA ILE A 244 -14.88 13.77 12.37
C ILE A 244 -14.41 14.12 10.95
N ALA A 245 -14.13 13.14 10.11
CA ALA A 245 -13.69 13.36 8.74
C ALA A 245 -14.03 12.19 7.84
N TRP A 246 -14.14 12.49 6.54
CA TRP A 246 -14.40 11.52 5.48
C TRP A 246 -13.48 11.79 4.29
N LEU A 247 -12.70 10.78 3.90
CA LEU A 247 -11.78 10.81 2.78
C LEU A 247 -12.30 9.93 1.65
N ARG A 248 -12.21 10.41 0.42
CA ARG A 248 -12.45 9.65 -0.80
C ARG A 248 -11.24 9.75 -1.72
N THR A 249 -10.87 8.63 -2.31
CA THR A 249 -9.82 8.55 -3.32
C THR A 249 -10.37 7.88 -4.56
N HIS A 250 -10.18 8.50 -5.70
CA HIS A 250 -10.43 7.96 -7.04
C HIS A 250 -9.09 7.84 -7.73
N ASP A 251 -8.80 6.67 -8.26
CA ASP A 251 -7.56 6.36 -8.97
C ASP A 251 -7.94 5.74 -10.32
N ILE A 252 -7.51 6.37 -11.40
CA ILE A 252 -7.77 5.94 -12.78
C ILE A 252 -6.43 5.70 -13.44
N GLY A 253 -6.17 4.44 -13.81
CA GLY A 253 -4.93 4.01 -14.42
C GLY A 253 -5.07 3.58 -15.87
N ALA A 254 -4.00 3.77 -16.62
CA ALA A 254 -3.83 3.22 -17.95
C ALA A 254 -2.41 2.66 -18.12
N GLN A 255 -2.30 1.50 -18.75
CA GLN A 255 -1.04 0.82 -19.00
C GLN A 255 -0.91 0.49 -20.48
N LEU A 256 0.30 0.71 -21.01
CA LEU A 256 0.71 0.27 -22.34
C LEU A 256 2.11 -0.35 -22.27
N GLY A 257 2.34 -1.41 -23.03
CA GLY A 257 3.64 -2.04 -23.02
C GLY A 257 3.79 -3.07 -24.15
N TYR A 258 4.93 -3.70 -24.15
CA TYR A 258 5.24 -4.79 -25.06
C TYR A 258 5.89 -5.94 -24.29
N ALA A 259 5.45 -7.15 -24.56
CA ALA A 259 6.00 -8.37 -24.00
C ALA A 259 6.52 -9.29 -25.09
N ALA A 260 7.66 -9.91 -24.83
CA ALA A 260 8.27 -10.97 -25.61
C ALA A 260 8.65 -12.13 -24.66
N PRO A 261 9.08 -13.31 -25.15
CA PRO A 261 9.36 -14.45 -24.27
C PRO A 261 10.40 -14.16 -23.18
N ASP A 262 11.40 -13.33 -23.50
CA ASP A 262 12.52 -13.07 -22.60
C ASP A 262 12.53 -11.67 -22.00
N TRP A 263 11.69 -10.77 -22.47
CA TRP A 263 11.65 -9.41 -21.94
C TRP A 263 10.26 -8.79 -22.00
N ARG A 264 10.04 -7.84 -21.10
CA ARG A 264 8.82 -7.05 -21.03
C ARG A 264 9.16 -5.62 -20.64
N VAL A 265 8.52 -4.67 -21.28
CA VAL A 265 8.54 -3.24 -20.89
C VAL A 265 7.13 -2.73 -20.89
N SER A 266 6.77 -1.95 -19.86
CA SER A 266 5.45 -1.31 -19.77
C SER A 266 5.54 0.04 -19.09
N LEU A 267 4.75 0.98 -19.59
CA LEU A 267 4.50 2.28 -19.01
C LEU A 267 3.08 2.28 -18.44
N GLN A 268 2.93 2.71 -17.20
CA GLN A 268 1.66 2.92 -16.55
C GLN A 268 1.55 4.38 -16.14
N ALA A 269 0.39 4.97 -16.32
CA ALA A 269 0.06 6.30 -15.85
C ALA A 269 -1.24 6.27 -15.06
N ASP A 270 -1.23 6.79 -13.83
CA ASP A 270 -2.37 6.84 -12.94
C ASP A 270 -2.67 8.31 -12.58
N TYR A 271 -3.94 8.68 -12.62
CA TYR A 271 -4.44 9.94 -12.10
C TYR A 271 -5.23 9.67 -10.83
N ILE A 272 -4.75 10.26 -9.72
CA ILE A 272 -5.32 10.05 -8.39
C ILE A 272 -5.93 11.37 -7.91
N LEU A 273 -7.22 11.34 -7.62
CA LEU A 273 -7.97 12.43 -7.00
C LEU A 273 -8.37 12.05 -5.59
N ARG A 274 -7.89 12.83 -4.60
CA ARG A 274 -8.27 12.67 -3.20
C ARG A 274 -9.09 13.87 -2.76
N THR A 275 -10.23 13.61 -2.13
CA THR A 275 -11.13 14.64 -1.59
C THR A 275 -11.51 14.32 -0.16
N GLY A 276 -11.53 15.35 0.68
CA GLY A 276 -11.85 15.22 2.08
C GLY A 276 -12.95 16.15 2.53
N THR A 277 -13.71 15.68 3.51
CA THR A 277 -14.81 16.41 4.15
C THR A 277 -14.65 16.32 5.65
N GLN A 278 -14.69 17.46 6.33
CA GLN A 278 -14.67 17.55 7.77
C GLN A 278 -16.08 17.73 8.32
N TYR A 279 -16.34 17.17 9.49
CA TYR A 279 -17.59 17.31 10.24
C TYR A 279 -17.40 18.32 11.35
N TYR A 280 -18.23 19.35 11.39
CA TYR A 280 -18.20 20.41 12.41
C TYR A 280 -19.27 20.19 13.45
N TYR A 281 -18.85 20.13 14.70
CA TYR A 281 -19.72 19.93 15.85
C TYR A 281 -19.77 21.19 16.70
N GLY A 282 -20.91 21.44 17.31
CA GLY A 282 -21.11 22.54 18.23
C GLY A 282 -21.81 22.08 19.50
N ASN A 283 -21.77 22.94 20.49
CA ASN A 283 -22.54 22.75 21.70
C ASN A 283 -23.94 23.37 21.54
N VAL A 284 -24.96 22.51 21.47
CA VAL A 284 -26.36 22.95 21.46
C VAL A 284 -27.02 22.34 22.69
N ALA A 285 -27.45 23.21 23.60
CA ALA A 285 -28.14 22.83 24.83
C ALA A 285 -27.39 21.80 25.68
N GLY A 286 -26.05 21.93 25.78
CA GLY A 286 -25.20 21.03 26.56
C GLY A 286 -24.77 19.75 25.83
N ASN A 287 -25.16 19.56 24.59
CA ASN A 287 -24.69 18.45 23.74
C ASN A 287 -23.52 18.89 22.84
N TYR A 288 -22.30 18.58 23.26
CA TYR A 288 -21.05 18.93 22.54
C TYR A 288 -20.87 18.21 21.20
N TYR A 289 -21.64 17.17 20.91
CA TYR A 289 -21.52 16.34 19.71
C TYR A 289 -22.66 16.57 18.73
N HIS A 290 -23.34 17.73 18.79
CA HIS A 290 -24.35 18.07 17.80
C HIS A 290 -23.66 18.45 16.48
N LEU A 291 -23.90 17.68 15.43
CA LEU A 291 -23.40 17.97 14.08
C LEU A 291 -24.05 19.24 13.55
N LEU A 292 -23.27 20.28 13.31
CA LEU A 292 -23.73 21.55 12.75
C LEU A 292 -23.77 21.47 11.23
N TYR A 293 -22.61 21.17 10.61
CA TYR A 293 -22.49 21.08 9.16
C TYR A 293 -21.28 20.21 8.77
N ARG A 294 -21.16 19.94 7.46
CA ARG A 294 -20.05 19.29 6.83
C ARG A 294 -19.46 20.22 5.78
N ALA A 295 -18.14 20.30 5.68
CA ALA A 295 -17.49 21.10 4.68
C ALA A 295 -16.36 20.32 3.98
N ALA A 296 -16.24 20.50 2.68
CA ALA A 296 -15.09 20.03 1.93
C ALA A 296 -13.88 20.89 2.33
N ASN A 297 -12.82 20.24 2.83
CA ASN A 297 -11.65 20.93 3.35
C ASN A 297 -10.32 20.39 2.79
N TYR A 298 -10.38 19.37 1.94
CA TYR A 298 -9.20 18.77 1.34
C TYR A 298 -9.45 18.36 -0.10
N ARG A 299 -8.51 18.68 -0.96
CA ARG A 299 -8.44 18.21 -2.34
C ARG A 299 -6.98 18.07 -2.75
N GLU A 300 -6.59 16.93 -3.28
CA GLU A 300 -5.27 16.67 -3.83
C GLU A 300 -5.40 15.91 -5.14
N GLN A 301 -4.59 16.29 -6.10
CA GLN A 301 -4.45 15.63 -7.39
C GLN A 301 -3.03 15.10 -7.52
N GLN A 302 -2.88 13.89 -8.03
CA GLN A 302 -1.58 13.27 -8.23
C GLN A 302 -1.55 12.61 -9.60
N ILE A 303 -0.39 12.67 -10.24
CA ILE A 303 -0.10 11.92 -11.46
C ILE A 303 1.08 11.01 -11.14
N LEU A 304 0.87 9.69 -11.25
CA LEU A 304 1.91 8.69 -11.09
C LEU A 304 2.23 8.11 -12.47
N VAL A 305 3.49 8.19 -12.86
CA VAL A 305 3.99 7.54 -14.09
C VAL A 305 5.01 6.51 -13.67
N ASN A 306 4.84 5.28 -14.11
CA ASN A 306 5.69 4.15 -13.75
C ASN A 306 6.16 3.40 -15.00
N LEU A 307 7.46 3.29 -15.18
CA LEU A 307 8.13 2.51 -16.22
C LEU A 307 8.67 1.22 -15.59
N ASN A 308 8.20 0.07 -16.08
CA ASN A 308 8.64 -1.23 -15.62
C ASN A 308 9.34 -1.98 -16.77
N GLY A 309 10.46 -2.60 -16.46
CA GLY A 309 11.20 -3.44 -17.38
C GLY A 309 11.63 -4.75 -16.73
N SER A 310 11.59 -5.85 -17.47
CA SER A 310 12.16 -7.11 -17.04
C SER A 310 12.82 -7.85 -18.21
N TYR A 311 13.90 -8.56 -17.92
CA TYR A 311 14.65 -9.36 -18.86
C TYR A 311 15.04 -10.70 -18.23
N ARG A 312 14.85 -11.79 -18.97
CA ARG A 312 15.23 -13.14 -18.57
C ARG A 312 16.39 -13.62 -19.43
N LEU A 313 17.47 -14.00 -18.76
CA LEU A 313 18.66 -14.57 -19.38
C LEU A 313 18.77 -16.06 -19.03
N ALA A 314 18.73 -16.93 -20.02
CA ALA A 314 19.00 -18.34 -19.83
C ALA A 314 20.52 -18.55 -19.64
N LEU A 315 20.91 -19.38 -18.67
CA LEU A 315 22.28 -19.74 -18.37
C LEU A 315 22.47 -21.24 -18.55
N PRO A 316 23.72 -21.73 -18.66
CA PRO A 316 23.98 -23.18 -18.73
C PRO A 316 23.37 -23.96 -17.54
N VAL A 317 23.31 -23.32 -16.37
CA VAL A 317 22.63 -23.86 -15.17
C VAL A 317 21.67 -22.79 -14.66
N GLY A 318 20.34 -23.01 -14.89
CA GLY A 318 19.32 -22.11 -14.41
C GLY A 318 19.08 -20.87 -15.30
N TYR A 319 18.62 -19.78 -14.69
CA TYR A 319 18.37 -18.52 -15.38
C TYR A 319 18.49 -17.33 -14.44
N MET A 320 18.75 -16.16 -15.03
CA MET A 320 18.70 -14.87 -14.32
C MET A 320 17.52 -14.04 -14.82
N CYS A 321 16.83 -13.38 -13.89
CA CYS A 321 15.83 -12.37 -14.23
C CYS A 321 16.30 -11.02 -13.66
N PHE A 322 16.36 -10.03 -14.52
CA PHE A 322 16.59 -8.65 -14.16
C PHE A 322 15.27 -7.92 -14.18
N ALA A 323 14.98 -7.11 -13.17
CA ALA A 323 13.83 -6.24 -13.17
C ALA A 323 14.24 -4.83 -12.71
N ALA A 324 13.69 -3.84 -13.39
CA ALA A 324 13.88 -2.44 -13.10
C ALA A 324 12.53 -1.72 -13.14
N ASP A 325 12.28 -0.91 -12.14
CA ASP A 325 11.12 -0.04 -12.04
C ASP A 325 11.59 1.38 -11.79
N ALA A 326 11.00 2.35 -12.48
CA ALA A 326 11.20 3.76 -12.24
C ALA A 326 9.85 4.46 -12.21
N ALA A 327 9.54 5.16 -11.12
CA ALA A 327 8.28 5.84 -10.93
C ALA A 327 8.49 7.31 -10.60
N TYR A 328 7.65 8.16 -11.17
CA TYR A 328 7.54 9.57 -10.84
C TYR A 328 6.13 9.87 -10.36
N LEU A 329 6.01 10.30 -9.11
CA LEU A 329 4.78 10.79 -8.51
C LEU A 329 4.82 12.30 -8.48
N HIS A 330 3.97 12.94 -9.29
CA HIS A 330 3.76 14.39 -9.27
C HIS A 330 2.52 14.71 -8.46
N LYS A 331 2.68 15.53 -7.41
CA LYS A 331 1.58 16.02 -6.59
C LYS A 331 1.26 17.45 -6.95
N ILE A 332 0.00 17.70 -7.29
CA ILE A 332 -0.49 19.01 -7.69
C ILE A 332 -1.14 19.67 -6.47
N PRO A 333 -0.57 20.75 -5.92
CA PRO A 333 -1.15 21.45 -4.79
C PRO A 333 -2.55 21.97 -5.10
N SER A 334 -3.41 21.96 -4.11
CA SER A 334 -4.75 22.53 -4.21
C SER A 334 -4.92 23.67 -3.20
N SER A 335 -5.74 24.64 -3.53
CA SER A 335 -6.12 25.74 -2.62
C SER A 335 -6.83 25.26 -1.33
N LEU A 336 -7.34 24.01 -1.35
CA LEU A 336 -7.94 23.37 -0.19
C LEU A 336 -6.93 22.52 0.60
N SER A 337 -5.71 22.32 0.14
CA SER A 337 -4.65 21.68 0.91
C SER A 337 -4.00 22.70 1.83
N ALA A 338 -4.65 23.00 2.95
CA ALA A 338 -4.10 23.92 3.92
C ALA A 338 -2.88 23.29 4.62
N THR A 339 -1.79 24.05 4.69
CA THR A 339 -0.66 23.70 5.55
C THR A 339 -1.14 23.72 7.00
N PRO A 340 -0.85 22.69 7.80
CA PRO A 340 -1.21 22.67 9.22
C PRO A 340 -0.69 23.93 9.92
N ALA A 341 -1.54 24.62 10.67
CA ALA A 341 -1.16 25.86 11.34
C ALA A 341 -0.11 25.65 12.42
N HIS A 342 -0.07 24.44 13.00
CA HIS A 342 0.93 24.12 14.01
C HIS A 342 2.31 23.94 13.40
N PRO A 343 3.33 24.71 13.82
CA PRO A 343 4.67 24.68 13.22
C PRO A 343 5.29 23.28 13.18
N TYR A 344 4.96 22.47 14.18
CA TYR A 344 5.45 21.08 14.33
C TYR A 344 5.03 20.14 13.20
N PHE A 345 3.90 20.40 12.53
CA PHE A 345 3.37 19.56 11.46
C PHE A 345 3.59 20.13 10.05
N ARG A 346 4.30 21.25 9.90
CA ARG A 346 4.64 21.81 8.59
C ARG A 346 5.51 20.87 7.78
N ASP A 347 6.54 20.31 8.43
CA ASP A 347 7.45 19.40 7.77
C ASP A 347 6.74 18.08 7.40
N LEU A 348 5.85 17.59 8.26
CA LEU A 348 4.98 16.45 7.92
C LEU A 348 4.20 16.70 6.64
N SER A 349 3.54 17.84 6.55
CA SER A 349 2.79 18.22 5.34
C SER A 349 3.70 18.33 4.12
N ALA A 350 4.87 18.97 4.26
CA ALA A 350 5.84 19.13 3.18
C ALA A 350 6.27 17.77 2.61
N PHE A 351 6.60 16.80 3.45
CA PHE A 351 6.95 15.44 3.01
C PHE A 351 5.77 14.70 2.37
N LEU A 352 4.58 14.77 3.00
CA LEU A 352 3.42 14.04 2.52
C LEU A 352 2.81 14.63 1.24
N THR A 353 3.13 15.89 0.90
CA THR A 353 2.70 16.55 -0.35
C THR A 353 3.81 16.65 -1.39
N ALA A 354 5.04 16.25 -1.08
CA ALA A 354 6.16 16.31 -2.01
C ALA A 354 5.97 15.36 -3.20
N SER A 355 6.36 15.81 -4.38
CA SER A 355 6.56 14.96 -5.54
C SER A 355 7.74 14.03 -5.30
N GLN A 356 7.75 12.84 -5.91
CA GLN A 356 8.73 11.79 -5.60
C GLN A 356 9.23 11.11 -6.86
N LEU A 357 10.51 10.79 -6.87
CA LEU A 357 11.12 9.85 -7.81
C LEU A 357 11.45 8.57 -7.03
N HIS A 358 11.05 7.43 -7.57
CA HIS A 358 11.34 6.13 -7.01
C HIS A 358 12.00 5.24 -8.07
N ALA A 359 13.04 4.51 -7.70
CA ALA A 359 13.69 3.54 -8.56
C ALA A 359 13.93 2.25 -7.80
N ARG A 360 13.70 1.12 -8.44
CA ARG A 360 13.96 -0.21 -7.89
C ARG A 360 14.66 -1.06 -8.91
N LEU A 361 15.69 -1.78 -8.46
CA LEU A 361 16.42 -2.77 -9.25
C LEU A 361 16.42 -4.10 -8.50
N SER A 362 16.16 -5.20 -9.20
CA SER A 362 16.33 -6.54 -8.66
C SER A 362 16.97 -7.48 -9.68
N VAL A 363 17.72 -8.44 -9.16
CA VAL A 363 18.34 -9.50 -9.96
C VAL A 363 18.05 -10.82 -9.28
N ARG A 364 17.26 -11.67 -9.90
CA ARG A 364 16.93 -13.00 -9.38
C ARG A 364 17.70 -14.06 -10.16
N TYR A 365 18.55 -14.79 -9.47
CA TYR A 365 19.18 -16.01 -10.00
C TYR A 365 18.43 -17.23 -9.50
N THR A 366 17.98 -18.08 -10.40
CA THR A 366 17.29 -19.34 -10.11
C THR A 366 18.08 -20.49 -10.70
N PHE A 367 18.41 -21.48 -9.87
CA PHE A 367 19.18 -22.64 -10.27
C PHE A 367 18.52 -23.94 -9.79
N PRO A 368 18.48 -24.99 -10.62
CA PRO A 368 17.93 -26.28 -10.24
C PRO A 368 18.84 -26.96 -9.21
N ILE A 369 18.24 -27.53 -8.15
CA ILE A 369 18.95 -28.39 -7.20
C ILE A 369 18.71 -29.85 -7.51
N ALA A 370 17.48 -30.16 -7.93
CA ALA A 370 17.04 -31.49 -8.31
C ALA A 370 15.94 -31.38 -9.39
N SER A 371 15.48 -32.48 -9.92
CA SER A 371 14.52 -32.52 -11.04
C SER A 371 13.22 -31.73 -10.78
N ARG A 372 12.84 -31.53 -9.49
CA ARG A 372 11.61 -30.81 -9.08
C ARG A 372 11.86 -29.62 -8.19
N TYR A 373 13.13 -29.32 -7.83
CA TYR A 373 13.46 -28.27 -6.87
C TYR A 373 14.40 -27.26 -7.52
N ALA A 374 14.11 -26.00 -7.38
CA ALA A 374 15.01 -24.93 -7.73
C ALA A 374 15.15 -23.96 -6.55
N TRP A 375 16.40 -23.54 -6.32
CA TRP A 375 16.70 -22.49 -5.36
C TRP A 375 16.79 -21.15 -6.10
N PHE A 376 16.44 -20.08 -5.42
CA PHE A 376 16.68 -18.74 -5.94
C PHE A 376 17.24 -17.79 -4.89
N VAL A 377 17.99 -16.82 -5.39
CA VAL A 377 18.50 -15.68 -4.61
C VAL A 377 18.17 -14.42 -5.40
N GLU A 378 17.64 -13.40 -4.72
CA GLU A 378 17.19 -12.15 -5.34
C GLU A 378 17.58 -10.96 -4.47
N PRO A 379 18.78 -10.36 -4.67
CA PRO A 379 19.08 -9.04 -4.16
C PRO A 379 18.22 -7.97 -4.84
N GLN A 380 17.81 -6.97 -4.07
CA GLN A 380 17.02 -5.85 -4.51
C GLN A 380 17.52 -4.58 -3.84
N ALA A 381 17.54 -3.47 -4.59
CA ALA A 381 17.83 -2.14 -4.10
C ALA A 381 16.73 -1.18 -4.54
N GLU A 382 16.31 -0.32 -3.63
CA GLU A 382 15.33 0.73 -3.86
C GLU A 382 15.91 2.09 -3.48
N TYR A 383 15.53 3.12 -4.24
CA TYR A 383 15.91 4.50 -4.00
C TYR A 383 14.68 5.39 -4.17
N THR A 384 14.47 6.31 -3.23
CA THR A 384 13.39 7.30 -3.29
C THR A 384 13.98 8.69 -3.08
N HIS A 385 13.66 9.62 -3.96
CA HIS A 385 14.03 11.02 -3.85
C HIS A 385 12.76 11.89 -3.74
N TYR A 386 12.70 12.72 -2.70
CA TYR A 386 11.60 13.67 -2.46
C TYR A 386 11.99 15.03 -3.03
N LEU A 387 11.13 15.58 -3.89
CA LEU A 387 11.29 16.88 -4.52
C LEU A 387 10.61 17.93 -3.62
N LEU A 388 11.36 18.44 -2.65
CA LEU A 388 10.91 19.45 -1.70
C LEU A 388 11.27 20.85 -2.21
N GLU A 389 10.36 21.81 -2.05
CA GLU A 389 10.61 23.21 -2.43
C GLU A 389 11.55 23.93 -1.45
N ASN A 390 11.75 23.39 -0.24
CA ASN A 390 12.60 23.97 0.80
C ASN A 390 13.74 23.01 1.16
N THR A 391 14.88 23.58 1.55
CA THR A 391 16.12 22.88 1.95
C THR A 391 15.96 22.11 3.27
N LEU A 392 15.27 20.97 3.25
CA LEU A 392 15.31 20.02 4.35
C LEU A 392 16.57 19.14 4.23
N PRO A 393 17.21 18.76 5.36
CA PRO A 393 18.56 18.18 5.35
C PRO A 393 18.68 16.79 4.73
N ALA A 394 17.60 16.10 4.48
CA ALA A 394 17.60 14.80 3.80
C ALA A 394 16.39 14.68 2.89
N THR A 395 16.64 14.50 1.59
CA THR A 395 15.60 14.42 0.56
C THR A 395 15.52 13.06 -0.12
N PHE A 396 16.30 12.10 0.31
CA PHE A 396 16.36 10.77 -0.28
C PHE A 396 16.29 9.67 0.78
N GLY A 397 15.76 8.53 0.38
CA GLY A 397 15.79 7.28 1.13
C GLY A 397 16.33 6.16 0.25
N TRP A 398 16.83 5.12 0.87
CA TRP A 398 17.25 3.91 0.19
C TRP A 398 16.88 2.68 1.02
N GLN A 399 16.66 1.56 0.35
CA GLN A 399 16.42 0.28 0.98
C GLN A 399 17.14 -0.81 0.20
N VAL A 400 17.73 -1.75 0.89
CA VAL A 400 18.27 -2.97 0.30
C VAL A 400 17.56 -4.18 0.91
N SER A 401 17.33 -5.18 0.11
CA SER A 401 16.76 -6.43 0.59
C SER A 401 17.40 -7.62 -0.11
N LEU A 402 17.41 -8.74 0.57
CA LEU A 402 17.83 -10.04 0.04
C LEU A 402 16.70 -11.03 0.27
N LYS A 403 16.22 -11.61 -0.82
CA LYS A 403 15.21 -12.64 -0.82
C LYS A 403 15.83 -13.97 -1.28
N THR A 404 15.55 -15.04 -0.59
CA THR A 404 16.00 -16.38 -0.97
C THR A 404 14.92 -17.41 -0.67
N GLY A 405 14.83 -18.45 -1.48
CA GLY A 405 13.77 -19.42 -1.33
C GLY A 405 13.89 -20.60 -2.28
N ILE A 406 12.93 -21.51 -2.15
CA ILE A 406 12.81 -22.75 -2.94
C ILE A 406 11.49 -22.74 -3.70
N SER A 407 11.54 -23.23 -4.93
CA SER A 407 10.36 -23.58 -5.74
C SER A 407 10.34 -25.06 -6.05
N PHE A 408 9.15 -25.68 -6.03
CA PHE A 408 8.92 -27.12 -6.28
C PHE A 408 7.53 -27.41 -6.83
#